data_b923bca09a44bc4490d424192f3027ca
#
_entry.id   b923bca09a44bc4490d424192f3027ca
#
_cell.length_a   1.000
_cell.length_b   1.000
_cell.length_c   1.000
_cell.angle_alpha   90.00
_cell.angle_beta   90.00
_cell.angle_gamma   90.00
#
_symmetry.space_group_name_H-M   'P 1'
#
loop_
_entity.id
_entity.type
_entity.pdbx_description
1 polymer ?
#
loop_
_entity_poly.entity_id
_entity_poly.type
_entity_poly.pdbx_seq_one_letter_code
_entity_poly.pdbx_strand_id
1 'polypeptide(L)'
;MFSWDPSVYSEFETERTRPAIDLLSRISHLRPRSIIDVGCGPGNSTELLARAFPDAEIIGIDASPEMVASAAERLPGIEFEVMDARDIPDGFDLVFSSSCIQWIPDHDTLIPRLMDSLESGGTLAVQLPMNQDEPLSVIAEEVAAEPRWHYAAERPVRYDLPTPETYYDILSGCSDPFDIWMITYYHRMGSPEQMVEWIRGTRLRPYLDLLSADECRTMESEIAARVAKAYHPATDGSLIMRYERFFFTAQKR
;
A
#
# COMPACT_ATOMS: atom_id res chain seq x y z
N MET A 1 -1.82 4.48 -17.08
CA MET A 1 -2.56 3.96 -15.92
C MET A 1 -2.20 2.50 -15.83
N PHE A 2 -1.66 2.03 -14.70
CA PHE A 2 -1.23 0.64 -14.56
C PHE A 2 -2.44 -0.25 -14.35
N SER A 3 -2.53 -1.38 -15.08
CA SER A 3 -3.56 -2.39 -14.85
C SER A 3 -3.13 -3.27 -13.67
N TRP A 4 -3.91 -3.30 -12.60
CA TRP A 4 -3.66 -4.13 -11.43
C TRP A 4 -4.32 -5.50 -11.60
N ASP A 5 -3.57 -6.59 -11.33
CA ASP A 5 -4.07 -7.95 -11.43
C ASP A 5 -4.41 -8.51 -10.04
N PRO A 6 -5.71 -8.73 -9.73
CA PRO A 6 -6.14 -9.23 -8.42
C PRO A 6 -5.58 -10.62 -8.07
N SER A 7 -5.29 -11.47 -9.07
CA SER A 7 -4.84 -12.86 -8.84
C SER A 7 -3.44 -12.93 -8.22
N VAL A 8 -2.57 -11.95 -8.50
CA VAL A 8 -1.21 -11.87 -7.93
C VAL A 8 -1.24 -11.52 -6.42
N TYR A 9 -2.37 -11.00 -5.92
CA TYR A 9 -2.52 -10.67 -4.51
C TYR A 9 -2.84 -11.87 -3.61
N SER A 10 -3.36 -12.97 -4.17
CA SER A 10 -3.87 -14.10 -3.37
C SER A 10 -2.78 -14.94 -2.69
N GLU A 11 -1.59 -15.06 -3.26
CA GLU A 11 -0.52 -15.92 -2.71
C GLU A 11 0.00 -15.44 -1.34
N PHE A 12 -0.07 -14.12 -1.08
CA PHE A 12 0.41 -13.51 0.17
C PHE A 12 -0.69 -12.70 0.87
N GLU A 13 -1.94 -13.13 0.75
CA GLU A 13 -3.08 -12.38 1.25
C GLU A 13 -2.99 -12.13 2.77
N THR A 14 -2.59 -13.15 3.54
CA THR A 14 -2.46 -13.05 5.00
C THR A 14 -1.42 -12.01 5.40
N GLU A 15 -0.24 -12.04 4.81
CA GLU A 15 0.86 -11.12 5.11
C GLU A 15 0.55 -9.70 4.67
N ARG A 16 -0.12 -9.55 3.52
CA ARG A 16 -0.52 -8.23 2.98
C ARG A 16 -1.67 -7.60 3.75
N THR A 17 -2.56 -8.41 4.33
CA THR A 17 -3.71 -7.95 5.11
C THR A 17 -3.33 -7.58 6.54
N ARG A 18 -2.29 -8.19 7.10
CA ARG A 18 -1.85 -7.98 8.49
C ARG A 18 -1.65 -6.50 8.88
N PRO A 19 -1.00 -5.63 8.07
CA PRO A 19 -0.89 -4.21 8.41
C PRO A 19 -2.24 -3.49 8.51
N ALA A 20 -3.22 -3.85 7.68
CA ALA A 20 -4.57 -3.29 7.77
C ALA A 20 -5.26 -3.72 9.09
N ILE A 21 -5.05 -4.97 9.53
CA ILE A 21 -5.56 -5.47 10.82
C ILE A 21 -4.91 -4.70 11.98
N ASP A 22 -3.59 -4.48 11.94
CA ASP A 22 -2.87 -3.76 13.00
C ASP A 22 -3.32 -2.28 13.07
N LEU A 23 -3.54 -1.61 11.92
CA LEU A 23 -4.11 -0.27 11.86
C LEU A 23 -5.53 -0.25 12.42
N LEU A 24 -6.39 -1.19 11.99
CA LEU A 24 -7.77 -1.31 12.43
C LEU A 24 -7.87 -1.54 13.94
N SER A 25 -6.96 -2.34 14.52
CA SER A 25 -6.93 -2.58 15.95
C SER A 25 -6.74 -1.29 16.76
N ARG A 26 -5.98 -0.32 16.22
CA ARG A 26 -5.71 0.97 16.87
C ARG A 26 -6.95 1.85 16.95
N ILE A 27 -7.85 1.73 15.97
CA ILE A 27 -9.08 2.52 15.85
C ILE A 27 -10.36 1.74 16.21
N SER A 28 -10.24 0.53 16.71
CA SER A 28 -11.39 -0.36 17.03
C SER A 28 -12.34 0.20 18.08
N HIS A 29 -11.92 1.20 18.85
CA HIS A 29 -12.73 1.91 19.84
C HIS A 29 -13.68 2.96 19.23
N LEU A 30 -13.46 3.36 17.97
CA LEU A 30 -14.29 4.33 17.26
C LEU A 30 -15.70 3.75 16.97
N ARG A 31 -16.62 4.64 16.66
CA ARG A 31 -18.00 4.29 16.26
C ARG A 31 -18.40 5.15 15.06
N PRO A 32 -17.70 5.01 13.92
CA PRO A 32 -18.02 5.77 12.71
C PRO A 32 -19.36 5.32 12.14
N ARG A 33 -20.11 6.27 11.57
CA ARG A 33 -21.35 6.00 10.82
C ARG A 33 -21.08 5.98 9.32
N SER A 34 -20.06 6.75 8.88
CA SER A 34 -19.64 6.87 7.49
C SER A 34 -18.13 6.62 7.35
N ILE A 35 -17.75 5.70 6.46
CA ILE A 35 -16.36 5.29 6.24
C ILE A 35 -16.06 5.34 4.75
N ILE A 36 -14.91 5.90 4.40
CA ILE A 36 -14.34 5.73 3.06
C ILE A 36 -13.01 4.95 3.14
N ASP A 37 -12.90 3.88 2.35
CA ASP A 37 -11.69 3.07 2.19
C ASP A 37 -10.95 3.51 0.92
N VAL A 38 -9.90 4.30 1.10
CA VAL A 38 -9.14 4.94 0.01
C VAL A 38 -8.05 3.99 -0.50
N GLY A 39 -8.17 3.57 -1.76
CA GLY A 39 -7.36 2.54 -2.38
C GLY A 39 -7.76 1.15 -1.89
N CYS A 40 -9.06 0.87 -1.95
CA CYS A 40 -9.67 -0.38 -1.44
C CYS A 40 -9.14 -1.65 -2.14
N GLY A 41 -8.52 -1.51 -3.32
CA GLY A 41 -8.06 -2.63 -4.12
C GLY A 41 -9.19 -3.64 -4.38
N PRO A 42 -8.96 -4.96 -4.27
CA PRO A 42 -9.99 -5.98 -4.45
C PRO A 42 -10.90 -6.15 -3.22
N GLY A 43 -10.95 -5.17 -2.30
CA GLY A 43 -11.88 -5.14 -1.16
C GLY A 43 -11.38 -5.78 0.14
N ASN A 44 -10.10 -6.13 0.27
CA ASN A 44 -9.59 -6.81 1.47
C ASN A 44 -9.69 -5.93 2.73
N SER A 45 -9.29 -4.67 2.66
CA SER A 45 -9.43 -3.70 3.75
C SER A 45 -10.88 -3.37 4.03
N THR A 46 -11.68 -3.21 2.98
CA THR A 46 -13.11 -2.93 3.08
C THR A 46 -13.87 -4.04 3.82
N GLU A 47 -13.53 -5.32 3.55
CA GLU A 47 -14.10 -6.46 4.27
C GLU A 47 -13.78 -6.42 5.78
N LEU A 48 -12.55 -6.04 6.14
CA LEU A 48 -12.15 -5.88 7.54
C LEU A 48 -12.92 -4.74 8.21
N LEU A 49 -13.09 -3.60 7.52
CA LEU A 49 -13.87 -2.45 8.01
C LEU A 49 -15.32 -2.84 8.23
N ALA A 50 -15.96 -3.55 7.28
CA ALA A 50 -17.33 -3.99 7.40
C ALA A 50 -17.56 -4.94 8.58
N ARG A 51 -16.60 -5.80 8.87
CA ARG A 51 -16.65 -6.70 10.05
C ARG A 51 -16.47 -5.94 11.37
N ALA A 52 -15.59 -4.93 11.38
CA ALA A 52 -15.29 -4.16 12.59
C ALA A 52 -16.36 -3.12 12.92
N PHE A 53 -17.00 -2.57 11.90
CA PHE A 53 -18.01 -1.49 12.02
C PHE A 53 -19.29 -1.87 11.27
N PRO A 54 -20.04 -2.89 11.74
CA PRO A 54 -21.18 -3.45 11.00
C PRO A 54 -22.37 -2.50 10.83
N ASP A 55 -22.41 -1.41 11.61
CA ASP A 55 -23.46 -0.40 11.55
C ASP A 55 -23.08 0.83 10.70
N ALA A 56 -21.85 0.84 10.13
CA ALA A 56 -21.36 1.95 9.32
C ALA A 56 -21.73 1.79 7.84
N GLU A 57 -22.03 2.90 7.19
CA GLU A 57 -22.06 3.01 5.74
C GLU A 57 -20.62 3.09 5.23
N ILE A 58 -20.24 2.16 4.33
CA ILE A 58 -18.86 2.06 3.82
C ILE A 58 -18.88 2.20 2.32
N ILE A 59 -18.03 3.07 1.81
CA ILE A 59 -17.70 3.18 0.40
C ILE A 59 -16.22 2.84 0.18
N GLY A 60 -15.93 1.98 -0.78
CA GLY A 60 -14.55 1.69 -1.21
C GLY A 60 -14.24 2.43 -2.51
N ILE A 61 -13.09 3.07 -2.59
CA ILE A 61 -12.63 3.71 -3.83
C ILE A 61 -11.25 3.21 -4.24
N ASP A 62 -11.05 3.08 -5.55
CA ASP A 62 -9.74 2.81 -6.15
C ASP A 62 -9.65 3.48 -7.53
N ALA A 63 -8.46 3.87 -7.94
CA ALA A 63 -8.25 4.46 -9.26
C ALA A 63 -8.30 3.42 -10.40
N SER A 64 -8.20 2.10 -10.09
CA SER A 64 -8.27 1.00 -11.04
C SER A 64 -9.70 0.47 -11.17
N PRO A 65 -10.30 0.56 -12.39
CA PRO A 65 -11.61 -0.04 -12.65
C PRO A 65 -11.64 -1.55 -12.39
N GLU A 66 -10.52 -2.26 -12.63
CA GLU A 66 -10.40 -3.70 -12.43
C GLU A 66 -10.45 -4.06 -10.94
N MET A 67 -9.82 -3.24 -10.08
CA MET A 67 -9.87 -3.42 -8.62
C MET A 67 -11.27 -3.17 -8.09
N VAL A 68 -11.92 -2.09 -8.52
CA VAL A 68 -13.30 -1.76 -8.14
C VAL A 68 -14.28 -2.86 -8.56
N ALA A 69 -14.15 -3.38 -9.79
CA ALA A 69 -14.98 -4.49 -10.26
C ALA A 69 -14.80 -5.76 -9.41
N SER A 70 -13.55 -6.10 -9.09
CA SER A 70 -13.24 -7.25 -8.22
C SER A 70 -13.78 -7.08 -6.79
N ALA A 71 -13.68 -5.87 -6.24
CA ALA A 71 -14.20 -5.55 -4.91
C ALA A 71 -15.74 -5.66 -4.87
N ALA A 72 -16.42 -5.12 -5.87
CA ALA A 72 -17.88 -5.17 -5.99
C ALA A 72 -18.40 -6.61 -6.16
N GLU A 73 -17.67 -7.46 -6.87
CA GLU A 73 -18.00 -8.89 -6.99
C GLU A 73 -17.81 -9.63 -5.66
N ARG A 74 -16.74 -9.31 -4.93
CA ARG A 74 -16.41 -9.92 -3.62
C ARG A 74 -17.38 -9.50 -2.51
N LEU A 75 -17.81 -8.24 -2.50
CA LEU A 75 -18.61 -7.63 -1.43
C LEU A 75 -19.87 -6.94 -1.98
N PRO A 76 -20.86 -7.69 -2.51
CA PRO A 76 -21.97 -7.12 -3.27
C PRO A 76 -22.92 -6.22 -2.44
N GLY A 77 -22.73 -6.14 -1.12
CA GLY A 77 -23.51 -5.27 -0.22
C GLY A 77 -22.85 -3.93 0.09
N ILE A 78 -21.66 -3.65 -0.49
CA ILE A 78 -20.88 -2.42 -0.25
C ILE A 78 -20.76 -1.66 -1.57
N GLU A 79 -20.79 -0.33 -1.48
CA GLU A 79 -20.60 0.56 -2.62
C GLU A 79 -19.12 0.70 -2.97
N PHE A 80 -18.80 0.60 -4.26
CA PHE A 80 -17.44 0.78 -4.76
C PHE A 80 -17.44 1.70 -5.97
N GLU A 81 -16.51 2.67 -5.99
CA GLU A 81 -16.40 3.66 -7.07
C GLU A 81 -14.97 3.77 -7.61
N VAL A 82 -14.86 3.99 -8.92
CA VAL A 82 -13.59 4.36 -9.55
C VAL A 82 -13.32 5.83 -9.31
N MET A 83 -12.38 6.14 -8.41
CA MET A 83 -12.12 7.51 -7.98
C MET A 83 -10.65 7.71 -7.61
N ASP A 84 -10.11 8.90 -7.90
CA ASP A 84 -8.81 9.32 -7.39
C ASP A 84 -8.92 9.75 -5.92
N ALA A 85 -7.95 9.36 -5.10
CA ALA A 85 -7.91 9.73 -3.68
C ALA A 85 -7.93 11.24 -3.42
N ARG A 86 -7.54 12.06 -4.39
CA ARG A 86 -7.55 13.52 -4.31
C ARG A 86 -8.94 14.14 -4.51
N ASP A 87 -9.88 13.36 -5.07
CA ASP A 87 -11.21 13.83 -5.47
C ASP A 87 -12.32 13.35 -4.53
N ILE A 88 -11.97 12.72 -3.39
CA ILE A 88 -12.95 12.18 -2.45
C ILE A 88 -13.91 13.28 -1.96
N PRO A 89 -15.22 12.98 -1.79
CA PRO A 89 -16.17 13.92 -1.21
C PRO A 89 -15.91 14.17 0.27
N ASP A 90 -16.59 15.15 0.83
CA ASP A 90 -16.55 15.45 2.26
C ASP A 90 -17.66 14.69 3.01
N GLY A 91 -17.56 14.55 4.35
CA GLY A 91 -18.63 14.04 5.19
C GLY A 91 -18.38 12.67 5.81
N PHE A 92 -17.13 12.26 5.99
CA PHE A 92 -16.79 10.97 6.59
C PHE A 92 -16.40 11.08 8.06
N ASP A 93 -16.86 10.12 8.87
CA ASP A 93 -16.38 9.95 10.25
C ASP A 93 -15.01 9.24 10.27
N LEU A 94 -14.72 8.40 9.25
CA LEU A 94 -13.43 7.70 9.10
C LEU A 94 -12.99 7.68 7.65
N VAL A 95 -11.78 8.18 7.39
CA VAL A 95 -11.02 7.95 6.17
C VAL A 95 -9.96 6.90 6.49
N PHE A 96 -10.04 5.75 5.82
CA PHE A 96 -9.09 4.65 6.00
C PHE A 96 -8.28 4.45 4.72
N SER A 97 -6.99 4.23 4.83
CA SER A 97 -6.14 3.92 3.68
C SER A 97 -5.04 2.93 4.05
N SER A 98 -4.98 1.84 3.30
CA SER A 98 -4.05 0.75 3.56
C SER A 98 -3.26 0.40 2.30
N SER A 99 -1.96 0.72 2.28
CA SER A 99 -1.06 0.43 1.14
C SER A 99 -1.49 1.09 -0.18
N CYS A 100 -2.01 2.32 -0.11
CA CYS A 100 -2.46 3.09 -1.27
C CYS A 100 -1.63 4.34 -1.50
N ILE A 101 -1.54 5.25 -0.51
CA ILE A 101 -1.03 6.61 -0.74
C ILE A 101 0.45 6.66 -1.17
N GLN A 102 1.24 5.63 -0.94
CA GLN A 102 2.63 5.55 -1.45
C GLN A 102 2.76 5.65 -2.97
N TRP A 103 1.65 5.53 -3.70
CA TRP A 103 1.59 5.67 -5.15
C TRP A 103 1.20 7.06 -5.62
N ILE A 104 0.86 7.94 -4.69
CA ILE A 104 0.39 9.29 -4.95
C ILE A 104 1.50 10.27 -4.55
N PRO A 105 1.88 11.24 -5.38
CA PRO A 105 2.86 12.27 -5.00
C PRO A 105 2.25 13.31 -4.06
N ASP A 106 3.10 14.21 -3.56
CA ASP A 106 2.73 15.46 -2.89
C ASP A 106 1.89 15.23 -1.62
N HIS A 107 2.41 14.43 -0.68
CA HIS A 107 1.73 14.10 0.58
C HIS A 107 1.47 15.32 1.47
N ASP A 108 2.20 16.41 1.29
CA ASP A 108 2.00 17.70 1.95
C ASP A 108 0.68 18.37 1.55
N THR A 109 0.14 18.04 0.38
CA THR A 109 -1.19 18.47 -0.09
C THR A 109 -2.24 17.35 0.04
N LEU A 110 -1.85 16.10 -0.19
CA LEU A 110 -2.75 14.95 -0.13
C LEU A 110 -3.31 14.74 1.28
N ILE A 111 -2.45 14.72 2.31
CA ILE A 111 -2.89 14.46 3.69
C ILE A 111 -3.84 15.53 4.20
N PRO A 112 -3.57 16.86 4.06
CA PRO A 112 -4.57 17.88 4.35
C PRO A 112 -5.89 17.69 3.58
N ARG A 113 -5.84 17.31 2.29
CA ARG A 113 -7.06 17.05 1.52
C ARG A 113 -7.88 15.88 2.08
N LEU A 114 -7.22 14.78 2.48
CA LEU A 114 -7.88 13.66 3.16
C LEU A 114 -8.45 14.07 4.53
N MET A 115 -7.77 14.94 5.27
CA MET A 115 -8.27 15.51 6.52
C MET A 115 -9.49 16.39 6.30
N ASP A 116 -9.50 17.19 5.22
CA ASP A 116 -10.62 18.07 4.88
C ASP A 116 -11.91 17.30 4.59
N SER A 117 -11.82 16.08 4.06
CA SER A 117 -12.99 15.24 3.77
C SER A 117 -13.66 14.65 5.01
N LEU A 118 -13.03 14.72 6.17
CA LEU A 118 -13.60 14.26 7.43
C LEU A 118 -14.63 15.24 7.99
N GLU A 119 -15.60 14.72 8.72
CA GLU A 119 -16.43 15.50 9.65
C GLU A 119 -15.57 16.00 10.82
N SER A 120 -16.05 17.04 11.55
CA SER A 120 -15.39 17.50 12.78
C SER A 120 -15.27 16.37 13.78
N GLY A 121 -14.07 16.12 14.29
CA GLY A 121 -13.76 14.99 15.16
C GLY A 121 -13.58 13.65 14.44
N GLY A 122 -13.76 13.60 13.13
CA GLY A 122 -13.49 12.42 12.32
C GLY A 122 -12.01 12.04 12.31
N THR A 123 -11.71 10.80 11.93
CA THR A 123 -10.36 10.22 12.00
C THR A 123 -9.85 9.82 10.62
N LEU A 124 -8.62 10.22 10.30
CA LEU A 124 -7.82 9.67 9.23
C LEU A 124 -6.93 8.56 9.79
N ALA A 125 -7.00 7.36 9.22
CA ALA A 125 -6.17 6.21 9.61
C ALA A 125 -5.45 5.66 8.38
N VAL A 126 -4.12 5.68 8.41
CA VAL A 126 -3.28 5.32 7.25
C VAL A 126 -2.17 4.38 7.64
N GLN A 127 -1.88 3.42 6.77
CA GLN A 127 -0.63 2.69 6.76
C GLN A 127 -0.05 2.58 5.35
N LEU A 128 1.26 2.61 5.26
CA LEU A 128 1.99 2.47 4.00
C LEU A 128 3.34 1.77 4.21
N PRO A 129 3.90 1.11 3.17
CA PRO A 129 5.24 0.56 3.23
C PRO A 129 6.28 1.70 3.30
N MET A 130 7.25 1.55 4.20
CA MET A 130 8.41 2.43 4.32
C MET A 130 9.67 1.56 4.41
N ASN A 131 9.97 0.88 3.32
CA ASN A 131 11.01 -0.14 3.21
C ASN A 131 11.97 0.11 2.05
N GLN A 132 12.26 1.39 1.76
CA GLN A 132 13.13 1.79 0.65
C GLN A 132 14.54 1.25 0.83
N ASP A 133 15.03 1.22 2.08
CA ASP A 133 16.38 0.80 2.45
C ASP A 133 16.53 -0.72 2.64
N GLU A 134 15.45 -1.48 2.49
CA GLU A 134 15.52 -2.94 2.54
C GLU A 134 16.32 -3.47 1.34
N PRO A 135 17.25 -4.43 1.51
CA PRO A 135 18.12 -4.91 0.42
C PRO A 135 17.35 -5.33 -0.84
N LEU A 136 16.21 -6.01 -0.69
CA LEU A 136 15.36 -6.36 -1.84
C LEU A 136 14.89 -5.12 -2.61
N SER A 137 14.52 -4.07 -1.90
CA SER A 137 14.05 -2.81 -2.50
C SER A 137 15.18 -2.09 -3.24
N VAL A 138 16.34 -2.00 -2.61
CA VAL A 138 17.54 -1.36 -3.19
C VAL A 138 17.98 -2.13 -4.44
N ILE A 139 18.10 -3.46 -4.35
CA ILE A 139 18.50 -4.32 -5.48
C ILE A 139 17.53 -4.18 -6.65
N ALA A 140 16.22 -4.17 -6.38
CA ALA A 140 15.21 -4.03 -7.44
C ALA A 140 15.35 -2.68 -8.19
N GLU A 141 15.56 -1.58 -7.47
CA GLU A 141 15.75 -0.26 -8.07
C GLU A 141 17.08 -0.15 -8.82
N GLU A 142 18.18 -0.70 -8.27
CA GLU A 142 19.48 -0.73 -8.93
C GLU A 142 19.43 -1.49 -10.26
N VAL A 143 18.83 -2.70 -10.25
CA VAL A 143 18.65 -3.50 -11.46
C VAL A 143 17.76 -2.77 -12.47
N ALA A 144 16.62 -2.24 -12.05
CA ALA A 144 15.71 -1.50 -12.93
C ALA A 144 16.36 -0.22 -13.51
N ALA A 145 17.36 0.35 -12.84
CA ALA A 145 18.08 1.54 -13.30
C ALA A 145 19.12 1.25 -14.40
N GLU A 146 19.46 0.00 -14.64
CA GLU A 146 20.53 -0.34 -15.59
C GLU A 146 20.19 0.05 -17.03
N PRO A 147 21.15 0.60 -17.81
CA PRO A 147 20.89 1.09 -19.18
C PRO A 147 20.51 0.00 -20.21
N ARG A 148 20.68 -1.26 -19.84
CA ARG A 148 20.39 -2.40 -20.74
C ARG A 148 18.90 -2.66 -20.97
N TRP A 149 18.02 -2.08 -20.17
CA TRP A 149 16.59 -2.30 -20.29
C TRP A 149 15.95 -1.41 -21.36
N HIS A 150 15.20 -2.02 -22.27
CA HIS A 150 14.56 -1.33 -23.38
C HIS A 150 13.09 -1.01 -23.04
N TYR A 151 12.91 -0.07 -22.12
CA TYR A 151 11.55 0.36 -21.76
C TYR A 151 10.80 0.89 -22.99
N ALA A 152 9.57 0.41 -23.20
CA ALA A 152 8.71 0.83 -24.30
C ALA A 152 8.22 2.28 -24.18
N ALA A 153 8.36 2.87 -22.99
CA ALA A 153 8.08 4.26 -22.65
C ALA A 153 9.20 4.80 -21.78
N GLU A 154 9.07 6.03 -21.31
CA GLU A 154 10.01 6.55 -20.32
C GLU A 154 10.02 5.66 -19.08
N ARG A 155 11.22 5.49 -18.50
CA ARG A 155 11.37 4.74 -17.25
C ARG A 155 10.43 5.31 -16.18
N PRO A 156 9.69 4.47 -15.44
CA PRO A 156 8.80 4.94 -14.39
C PRO A 156 9.54 5.80 -13.35
N VAL A 157 8.96 6.94 -13.03
CA VAL A 157 9.42 7.76 -11.92
C VAL A 157 8.75 7.24 -10.65
N ARG A 158 9.54 6.98 -9.62
CA ARG A 158 9.02 6.70 -8.28
C ARG A 158 9.14 7.97 -7.45
N TYR A 159 8.10 8.24 -6.70
CA TYR A 159 8.10 9.33 -5.74
C TYR A 159 8.77 8.86 -4.45
N ASP A 160 9.67 9.67 -3.92
CA ASP A 160 10.22 9.45 -2.60
C ASP A 160 9.13 9.73 -1.55
N LEU A 161 8.97 8.79 -0.61
CA LEU A 161 8.06 9.01 0.50
C LEU A 161 8.67 10.03 1.48
N PRO A 162 7.84 10.90 2.06
CA PRO A 162 8.27 11.75 3.17
C PRO A 162 8.87 10.94 4.32
N THR A 163 9.82 11.53 5.06
CA THR A 163 10.33 10.93 6.29
C THR A 163 9.28 10.97 7.40
N PRO A 164 9.40 10.14 8.46
CA PRO A 164 8.51 10.23 9.62
C PRO A 164 8.43 11.64 10.23
N GLU A 165 9.53 12.40 10.23
CA GLU A 165 9.57 13.79 10.70
C GLU A 165 8.74 14.71 9.81
N THR A 166 8.82 14.53 8.48
CA THR A 166 8.00 15.29 7.53
C THR A 166 6.52 14.97 7.71
N TYR A 167 6.15 13.69 7.92
CA TYR A 167 4.77 13.33 8.25
C TYR A 167 4.31 13.96 9.55
N TYR A 168 5.18 14.00 10.58
CA TYR A 168 4.88 14.70 11.84
C TYR A 168 4.54 16.18 11.60
N ASP A 169 5.34 16.88 10.79
CA ASP A 169 5.13 18.29 10.48
C ASP A 169 3.81 18.52 9.72
N ILE A 170 3.51 17.68 8.73
CA ILE A 170 2.24 17.74 7.97
C ILE A 170 1.05 17.54 8.91
N LEU A 171 1.07 16.48 9.74
CA LEU A 171 -0.03 16.13 10.63
C LEU A 171 -0.23 17.20 11.73
N SER A 172 0.85 17.73 12.29
CA SER A 172 0.76 18.81 13.28
C SER A 172 0.12 20.08 12.73
N GLY A 173 0.22 20.31 11.43
CA GLY A 173 -0.40 21.43 10.73
C GLY A 173 -1.91 21.30 10.52
N CYS A 174 -2.43 20.08 10.37
CA CYS A 174 -3.82 19.83 9.94
C CYS A 174 -4.67 19.00 10.92
N SER A 175 -4.12 18.47 12.01
CA SER A 175 -4.82 17.59 12.96
C SER A 175 -4.49 17.86 14.41
N ASP A 176 -5.32 17.33 15.33
CA ASP A 176 -5.07 17.26 16.77
C ASP A 176 -6.20 16.48 17.47
N PRO A 177 -5.92 15.34 18.16
CA PRO A 177 -4.61 14.68 18.28
C PRO A 177 -4.22 13.87 17.06
N PHE A 178 -2.94 13.48 16.98
CA PHE A 178 -2.47 12.47 16.05
C PHE A 178 -1.42 11.56 16.71
N ASP A 179 -1.22 10.37 16.13
CA ASP A 179 -0.20 9.39 16.54
C ASP A 179 0.51 8.85 15.30
N ILE A 180 1.83 8.64 15.40
CA ILE A 180 2.64 8.03 14.33
C ILE A 180 3.47 6.88 14.92
N TRP A 181 3.60 5.77 14.19
CA TRP A 181 4.43 4.64 14.61
C TRP A 181 4.92 3.81 13.44
N MET A 182 5.91 2.97 13.72
CA MET A 182 6.45 1.98 12.78
C MET A 182 6.20 0.58 13.30
N ILE A 183 5.92 -0.37 12.38
CA ILE A 183 5.93 -1.79 12.65
C ILE A 183 6.86 -2.48 11.64
N THR A 184 7.78 -3.28 12.15
CA THR A 184 8.64 -4.13 11.33
C THR A 184 8.07 -5.54 11.31
N TYR A 185 7.65 -6.01 10.13
CA TYR A 185 7.28 -7.40 9.89
C TYR A 185 8.48 -8.19 9.41
N TYR A 186 8.57 -9.45 9.82
CA TYR A 186 9.56 -10.40 9.34
C TYR A 186 8.84 -11.50 8.57
N HIS A 187 8.95 -11.46 7.25
CA HIS A 187 8.34 -12.46 6.38
C HIS A 187 9.33 -13.58 6.10
N ARG A 188 8.86 -14.82 6.30
CA ARG A 188 9.62 -16.02 5.97
C ARG A 188 9.43 -16.33 4.49
N MET A 189 10.52 -16.34 3.75
CA MET A 189 10.57 -16.60 2.31
C MET A 189 11.33 -17.88 2.03
N GLY A 190 10.81 -18.74 1.16
CA GLY A 190 11.41 -20.02 0.83
C GLY A 190 12.61 -19.92 -0.11
N SER A 191 12.69 -18.85 -0.90
CA SER A 191 13.76 -18.64 -1.87
C SER A 191 13.89 -17.17 -2.31
N PRO A 192 15.01 -16.79 -2.97
CA PRO A 192 15.15 -15.48 -3.60
C PRO A 192 14.06 -15.20 -4.66
N GLU A 193 13.65 -16.22 -5.41
CA GLU A 193 12.60 -16.09 -6.43
C GLU A 193 11.25 -15.74 -5.80
N GLN A 194 10.92 -16.35 -4.63
CA GLN A 194 9.71 -15.98 -3.89
C GLN A 194 9.75 -14.54 -3.39
N MET A 195 10.93 -14.02 -3.04
CA MET A 195 11.09 -12.59 -2.69
C MET A 195 10.84 -11.68 -3.90
N VAL A 196 11.29 -12.08 -5.09
CA VAL A 196 10.99 -11.36 -6.34
C VAL A 196 9.49 -11.41 -6.64
N GLU A 197 8.85 -12.57 -6.48
CA GLU A 197 7.40 -12.72 -6.68
C GLU A 197 6.60 -11.82 -5.72
N TRP A 198 7.04 -11.67 -4.47
CA TRP A 198 6.43 -10.72 -3.52
C TRP A 198 6.33 -9.31 -4.06
N ILE A 199 7.39 -8.79 -4.73
CA ILE A 199 7.44 -7.42 -5.26
C ILE A 199 6.97 -7.30 -6.71
N ARG A 200 6.76 -8.41 -7.41
CA ARG A 200 6.40 -8.45 -8.82
C ARG A 200 5.14 -7.67 -9.12
N GLY A 201 4.07 -7.93 -8.38
CA GLY A 201 2.78 -7.26 -8.53
C GLY A 201 2.71 -5.85 -7.95
N THR A 202 3.80 -5.34 -7.37
CA THR A 202 3.84 -4.03 -6.71
C THR A 202 5.04 -3.22 -7.20
N ARG A 203 6.18 -3.30 -6.51
CA ARG A 203 7.37 -2.50 -6.79
C ARG A 203 7.92 -2.68 -8.21
N LEU A 204 7.93 -3.90 -8.75
CA LEU A 204 8.44 -4.18 -10.09
C LEU A 204 7.41 -3.91 -11.20
N ARG A 205 6.11 -3.93 -10.88
CA ARG A 205 5.04 -3.82 -11.88
C ARG A 205 5.24 -2.66 -12.87
N PRO A 206 5.53 -1.41 -12.43
CA PRO A 206 5.72 -0.28 -13.34
C PRO A 206 6.82 -0.49 -14.38
N TYR A 207 7.84 -1.28 -14.05
CA TYR A 207 8.95 -1.60 -14.96
C TYR A 207 8.59 -2.75 -15.88
N LEU A 208 8.03 -3.84 -15.33
CA LEU A 208 7.71 -5.05 -16.07
C LEU A 208 6.66 -4.81 -17.15
N ASP A 209 5.68 -3.94 -16.92
CA ASP A 209 4.65 -3.58 -17.90
C ASP A 209 5.21 -2.87 -19.16
N LEU A 210 6.46 -2.38 -19.09
CA LEU A 210 7.14 -1.70 -20.20
C LEU A 210 8.16 -2.58 -20.91
N LEU A 211 8.40 -3.79 -20.42
CA LEU A 211 9.41 -4.72 -20.94
C LEU A 211 8.78 -5.87 -21.71
N SER A 212 9.55 -6.46 -22.63
CA SER A 212 9.20 -7.73 -23.24
C SER A 212 9.23 -8.87 -22.22
N ALA A 213 8.54 -9.98 -22.51
CA ALA A 213 8.52 -11.14 -21.63
C ALA A 213 9.92 -11.73 -21.35
N ASP A 214 10.85 -11.65 -22.30
CA ASP A 214 12.24 -12.11 -22.13
C ASP A 214 13.03 -11.18 -21.22
N GLU A 215 12.86 -9.88 -21.36
CA GLU A 215 13.47 -8.88 -20.48
C GLU A 215 12.91 -8.97 -19.05
N CYS A 216 11.62 -9.18 -18.90
CA CYS A 216 11.00 -9.42 -17.57
C CYS A 216 11.68 -10.59 -16.86
N ARG A 217 11.78 -11.77 -17.53
CA ARG A 217 12.45 -12.94 -16.97
C ARG A 217 13.93 -12.68 -16.62
N THR A 218 14.62 -11.94 -17.48
CA THR A 218 16.03 -11.58 -17.27
C THR A 218 16.18 -10.65 -16.06
N MET A 219 15.32 -9.64 -15.92
CA MET A 219 15.30 -8.72 -14.78
C MET A 219 15.02 -9.46 -13.48
N GLU A 220 13.97 -10.29 -13.45
CA GLU A 220 13.59 -11.08 -12.27
C GLU A 220 14.70 -12.04 -11.83
N SER A 221 15.35 -12.73 -12.79
CA SER A 221 16.47 -13.63 -12.51
C SER A 221 17.69 -12.89 -11.96
N GLU A 222 18.01 -11.71 -12.49
CA GLU A 222 19.11 -10.89 -12.00
C GLU A 222 18.85 -10.38 -10.57
N ILE A 223 17.63 -9.93 -10.28
CA ILE A 223 17.23 -9.51 -8.93
C ILE A 223 17.38 -10.71 -7.99
N ALA A 224 16.85 -11.88 -8.33
CA ALA A 224 16.95 -13.09 -7.51
C ALA A 224 18.43 -13.48 -7.23
N ALA A 225 19.29 -13.39 -8.24
CA ALA A 225 20.71 -13.70 -8.08
C ALA A 225 21.45 -12.72 -7.14
N ARG A 226 21.05 -11.44 -7.12
CA ARG A 226 21.60 -10.44 -6.18
C ARG A 226 21.01 -10.62 -4.78
N VAL A 227 19.73 -10.90 -4.67
CA VAL A 227 19.04 -11.22 -3.42
C VAL A 227 19.68 -12.43 -2.74
N ALA A 228 19.99 -13.50 -3.49
CA ALA A 228 20.69 -14.68 -2.97
C ALA A 228 22.06 -14.36 -2.33
N LYS A 229 22.72 -13.28 -2.73
CA LYS A 229 23.98 -12.82 -2.14
C LYS A 229 23.78 -11.89 -0.95
N ALA A 230 22.68 -11.14 -0.93
CA ALA A 230 22.42 -10.14 0.11
C ALA A 230 21.76 -10.73 1.36
N TYR A 231 20.97 -11.81 1.22
CA TYR A 231 20.29 -12.43 2.32
C TYR A 231 20.95 -13.75 2.75
N HIS A 232 21.20 -13.89 4.04
CA HIS A 232 21.76 -15.12 4.59
C HIS A 232 20.63 -16.07 5.01
N PRO A 233 20.65 -17.33 4.56
CA PRO A 233 19.65 -18.31 4.97
C PRO A 233 19.68 -18.56 6.49
N ALA A 234 18.49 -18.70 7.07
CA ALA A 234 18.31 -19.18 8.43
C ALA A 234 18.68 -20.69 8.52
N THR A 235 18.69 -21.25 9.72
CA THR A 235 19.08 -22.65 9.96
C THR A 235 18.20 -23.68 9.24
N ASP A 236 16.97 -23.30 8.89
CA ASP A 236 16.01 -24.13 8.14
C ASP A 236 16.06 -23.86 6.62
N GLY A 237 17.02 -23.05 6.16
CA GLY A 237 17.20 -22.67 4.76
C GLY A 237 16.29 -21.52 4.28
N SER A 238 15.37 -21.03 5.09
CA SER A 238 14.50 -19.91 4.73
C SER A 238 15.26 -18.57 4.77
N LEU A 239 14.78 -17.60 4.00
CA LEU A 239 15.22 -16.22 4.04
C LEU A 239 14.26 -15.39 4.88
N ILE A 240 14.78 -14.43 5.64
CA ILE A 240 13.96 -13.53 6.43
C ILE A 240 14.00 -12.16 5.79
N MET A 241 12.86 -11.75 5.23
CA MET A 241 12.67 -10.42 4.66
C MET A 241 12.09 -9.49 5.73
N ARG A 242 12.81 -8.43 6.04
CA ARG A 242 12.33 -7.36 6.90
C ARG A 242 11.43 -6.44 6.07
N TYR A 243 10.26 -6.09 6.58
CA TYR A 243 9.32 -5.24 5.88
C TYR A 243 8.75 -4.20 6.82
N GLU A 244 9.23 -2.97 6.71
CA GLU A 244 8.80 -1.85 7.53
C GLU A 244 7.55 -1.19 6.97
N ARG A 245 6.61 -0.90 7.87
CA ARG A 245 5.38 -0.17 7.61
C ARG A 245 5.28 1.03 8.51
N PHE A 246 4.96 2.16 7.93
CA PHE A 246 4.65 3.40 8.65
C PHE A 246 3.14 3.53 8.81
N PHE A 247 2.74 3.99 9.98
CA PHE A 247 1.34 4.13 10.37
C PHE A 247 1.12 5.50 10.98
N PHE A 248 -0.07 6.03 10.77
CA PHE A 248 -0.56 7.15 11.55
C PHE A 248 -2.07 7.15 11.69
N THR A 249 -2.55 7.76 12.77
CA THR A 249 -3.93 8.17 12.95
C THR A 249 -3.97 9.66 13.28
N ALA A 250 -4.93 10.39 12.73
CA ALA A 250 -5.06 11.82 12.90
C ALA A 250 -6.52 12.21 13.03
N GLN A 251 -6.87 13.05 14.01
CA GLN A 251 -8.24 13.52 14.21
C GLN A 251 -8.40 14.94 13.67
N LYS A 252 -9.49 15.19 12.95
CA LYS A 252 -9.86 16.53 12.50
C LYS A 252 -10.30 17.37 13.68
N ARG A 253 -9.78 18.59 13.76
CA ARG A 253 -10.14 19.59 14.78
C ARG A 253 -11.60 20.00 14.71
#